data_c23070900ccaa4f46f42b7b6faf2df9a
#
_entry.id   c23070900ccaa4f46f42b7b6faf2df9a
#
_cell.length_a   1.000
_cell.length_b   1.000
_cell.length_c   1.000
_cell.angle_alpha   90.00
_cell.angle_beta   90.00
_cell.angle_gamma   90.00
#
_symmetry.space_group_name_H-M   'P 1'
#
loop_
_entity.id
_entity.type
_entity.pdbx_description
1 polymer ?
#
loop_
_entity_poly.entity_id
_entity_poly.type
_entity_poly.pdbx_seq_one_letter_code
_entity_poly.pdbx_strand_id
1 'polypeptide(L)'
;MSTVSIRKTHGEDYASIKTVVDQVIADLGGLEDIIKPGYKVIIKPNLVACPTERLSGGVTRWEVCLAIYEAVKAVGGEPVIAESSAAGADTELTIAKCGYQELRDKGIPVIDLKQKENARCTVDIENGVVFNKINTWELVRDCDAIITVPVMKTHDQTEVTLGMKNLKGLLID
;
A
#
# COMPACT_ATOMS: atom_id res chain seq x y z
N MET A 1 -20.91 13.87 -3.35
CA MET A 1 -21.04 13.27 -2.01
C MET A 1 -20.03 12.13 -1.95
N SER A 2 -19.19 12.03 -0.91
CA SER A 2 -18.22 10.93 -0.82
C SER A 2 -18.89 9.71 -0.20
N THR A 3 -18.68 8.54 -0.80
CA THR A 3 -19.17 7.25 -0.27
C THR A 3 -18.09 6.60 0.57
N VAL A 4 -18.45 6.03 1.72
CA VAL A 4 -17.55 5.27 2.61
C VAL A 4 -18.21 3.92 2.90
N SER A 5 -17.45 2.82 2.74
CA SER A 5 -17.88 1.49 3.15
C SER A 5 -17.09 1.06 4.38
N ILE A 6 -17.80 0.52 5.39
CA ILE A 6 -17.21 -0.03 6.62
C ILE A 6 -17.73 -1.43 6.79
N ARG A 7 -16.82 -2.40 6.88
CA ARG A 7 -17.15 -3.81 7.07
C ARG A 7 -16.29 -4.41 8.18
N LYS A 8 -16.82 -5.41 8.85
CA LYS A 8 -16.11 -6.18 9.89
C LYS A 8 -15.90 -7.61 9.40
N THR A 9 -14.66 -8.10 9.45
CA THR A 9 -14.42 -9.53 9.26
C THR A 9 -14.83 -10.31 10.49
N HIS A 10 -15.33 -11.54 10.30
CA HIS A 10 -15.69 -12.47 11.36
C HIS A 10 -14.64 -13.57 11.56
N GLY A 11 -13.60 -13.62 10.73
CA GLY A 11 -12.50 -14.55 10.82
C GLY A 11 -11.16 -13.87 10.53
N GLU A 12 -10.08 -14.54 10.90
CA GLU A 12 -8.71 -14.06 10.67
C GLU A 12 -8.02 -14.75 9.49
N ASP A 13 -8.68 -15.77 8.93
CA ASP A 13 -8.20 -16.48 7.75
C ASP A 13 -8.35 -15.63 6.47
N TYR A 14 -7.58 -16.02 5.44
CA TYR A 14 -7.58 -15.29 4.17
C TYR A 14 -8.95 -15.20 3.51
N ALA A 15 -9.74 -16.28 3.52
CA ALA A 15 -11.03 -16.31 2.85
C ALA A 15 -12.02 -15.31 3.49
N SER A 16 -12.04 -15.24 4.83
CA SER A 16 -12.84 -14.27 5.57
C SER A 16 -12.43 -12.83 5.27
N ILE A 17 -11.11 -12.54 5.23
CA ILE A 17 -10.59 -11.21 4.90
C ILE A 17 -10.90 -10.84 3.46
N LYS A 18 -10.65 -11.75 2.51
CA LYS A 18 -10.94 -11.53 1.09
C LYS A 18 -12.41 -11.19 0.88
N THR A 19 -13.33 -11.95 1.48
CA THR A 19 -14.77 -11.70 1.37
C THR A 19 -15.11 -10.26 1.77
N VAL A 20 -14.54 -9.76 2.85
CA VAL A 20 -14.79 -8.40 3.33
C VAL A 20 -14.18 -7.35 2.42
N VAL A 21 -12.96 -7.58 1.92
CA VAL A 21 -12.31 -6.67 0.96
C VAL A 21 -13.10 -6.58 -0.33
N ASP A 22 -13.53 -7.72 -0.88
CA ASP A 22 -14.35 -7.76 -2.09
C ASP A 22 -15.69 -7.01 -1.91
N GLN A 23 -16.33 -7.17 -0.75
CA GLN A 23 -17.55 -6.44 -0.39
C GLN A 23 -17.32 -4.92 -0.32
N VAL A 24 -16.23 -4.47 0.32
CA VAL A 24 -15.88 -3.05 0.41
C VAL A 24 -15.64 -2.47 -0.99
N ILE A 25 -14.93 -3.18 -1.85
CA ILE A 25 -14.68 -2.75 -3.24
C ILE A 25 -16.03 -2.66 -4.00
N ALA A 26 -16.88 -3.66 -3.88
CA ALA A 26 -18.19 -3.68 -4.53
C ALA A 26 -19.12 -2.54 -4.04
N ASP A 27 -19.15 -2.27 -2.73
CA ASP A 27 -19.92 -1.17 -2.14
C ASP A 27 -19.50 0.21 -2.69
N LEU A 28 -18.24 0.33 -3.13
CA LEU A 28 -17.68 1.56 -3.69
C LEU A 28 -17.82 1.64 -5.23
N GLY A 29 -18.45 0.64 -5.85
CA GLY A 29 -18.70 0.61 -7.31
C GLY A 29 -17.69 -0.20 -8.10
N GLY A 30 -16.84 -1.01 -7.45
CA GLY A 30 -15.82 -1.82 -8.13
C GLY A 30 -14.54 -1.02 -8.43
N LEU A 31 -13.66 -1.61 -9.24
CA LEU A 31 -12.40 -1.01 -9.67
C LEU A 31 -12.38 -0.64 -11.17
N GLU A 32 -13.35 -1.09 -11.95
CA GLU A 32 -13.37 -1.03 -13.41
C GLU A 32 -13.37 0.41 -13.96
N ASP A 33 -13.97 1.35 -13.22
CA ASP A 33 -13.98 2.76 -13.60
C ASP A 33 -12.67 3.49 -13.26
N ILE A 34 -11.89 2.95 -12.34
CA ILE A 34 -10.66 3.57 -11.83
C ILE A 34 -9.43 2.94 -12.49
N ILE A 35 -9.42 1.61 -12.62
CA ILE A 35 -8.28 0.84 -13.13
C ILE A 35 -8.65 0.26 -14.50
N LYS A 36 -7.83 0.58 -15.51
CA LYS A 36 -8.01 0.04 -16.85
C LYS A 36 -7.01 -1.11 -17.09
N PRO A 37 -7.31 -2.02 -18.04
CA PRO A 37 -6.35 -3.06 -18.43
C PRO A 37 -4.98 -2.48 -18.78
N GLY A 38 -3.94 -3.07 -18.23
CA GLY A 38 -2.54 -2.65 -18.40
C GLY A 38 -2.09 -1.52 -17.45
N TYR A 39 -2.97 -0.95 -16.62
CA TYR A 39 -2.55 0.05 -15.63
C TYR A 39 -1.56 -0.53 -14.63
N LYS A 40 -0.43 0.16 -14.43
CA LYS A 40 0.55 -0.11 -13.38
C LYS A 40 0.02 0.42 -12.06
N VAL A 41 -0.28 -0.47 -11.13
CA VAL A 41 -0.93 -0.12 -9.86
C VAL A 41 -0.02 -0.41 -8.68
N ILE A 42 0.28 0.60 -7.88
CA ILE A 42 0.98 0.40 -6.62
C ILE A 42 -0.04 0.15 -5.51
N ILE A 43 0.08 -0.99 -4.83
CA ILE A 43 -0.60 -1.26 -3.57
C ILE A 43 0.37 -0.89 -2.45
N LYS A 44 0.04 0.16 -1.70
CA LYS A 44 0.90 0.71 -0.65
C LYS A 44 0.40 0.31 0.74
N PRO A 45 0.97 -0.73 1.38
CA PRO A 45 0.69 -1.07 2.77
C PRO A 45 1.22 0.01 3.74
N ASN A 46 0.97 -0.18 5.03
CA ASN A 46 1.64 0.52 6.12
C ASN A 46 2.59 -0.44 6.83
N LEU A 47 3.87 -0.42 6.45
CA LEU A 47 4.93 -1.24 7.04
C LEU A 47 6.00 -0.31 7.65
N VAL A 48 5.59 0.49 8.63
CA VAL A 48 6.42 1.57 9.20
C VAL A 48 7.72 1.08 9.82
N ALA A 49 7.69 -0.04 10.54
CA ALA A 49 8.83 -0.70 11.17
C ALA A 49 8.46 -2.14 11.55
N CYS A 50 9.46 -2.95 11.92
CA CYS A 50 9.21 -4.30 12.44
C CYS A 50 8.30 -4.26 13.66
N PRO A 51 7.12 -4.92 13.62
CA PRO A 51 6.27 -5.02 14.78
C PRO A 51 6.81 -6.07 15.76
N THR A 52 6.49 -5.93 17.04
CA THR A 52 6.77 -6.95 18.05
C THR A 52 5.99 -8.23 17.72
N GLU A 53 4.74 -8.06 17.29
CA GLU A 53 3.89 -9.14 16.83
C GLU A 53 3.18 -8.71 15.52
N ARG A 54 3.11 -9.61 14.55
CA ARG A 54 2.51 -9.34 13.22
C ARG A 54 1.05 -8.85 13.30
N LEU A 55 0.29 -9.37 14.24
CA LEU A 55 -1.14 -9.06 14.41
C LEU A 55 -1.41 -7.97 15.45
N SER A 56 -0.37 -7.23 15.86
CA SER A 56 -0.50 -6.15 16.85
C SER A 56 -1.38 -4.97 16.39
N GLY A 57 -1.79 -4.92 15.11
CA GLY A 57 -2.51 -3.78 14.54
C GLY A 57 -1.61 -2.60 14.17
N GLY A 58 -0.30 -2.73 14.31
CA GLY A 58 0.67 -1.67 13.97
C GLY A 58 1.02 -1.58 12.49
N VAL A 59 0.79 -2.65 11.73
CA VAL A 59 1.13 -2.79 10.31
C VAL A 59 -0.01 -3.41 9.53
N THR A 60 -0.04 -3.16 8.22
CA THR A 60 -1.04 -3.74 7.32
C THR A 60 -0.83 -5.26 7.20
N ARG A 61 -1.89 -6.03 7.31
CA ARG A 61 -1.87 -7.47 7.09
C ARG A 61 -1.67 -7.77 5.60
N TRP A 62 -0.75 -8.70 5.28
CA TRP A 62 -0.48 -9.10 3.90
C TRP A 62 -1.71 -9.71 3.21
N GLU A 63 -2.60 -10.34 3.96
CA GLU A 63 -3.83 -10.95 3.45
C GLU A 63 -4.76 -9.89 2.82
N VAL A 64 -4.80 -8.68 3.37
CA VAL A 64 -5.56 -7.56 2.81
C VAL A 64 -4.94 -7.11 1.47
N CYS A 65 -3.62 -6.99 1.44
CA CYS A 65 -2.91 -6.63 0.21
C CYS A 65 -3.06 -7.69 -0.88
N LEU A 66 -3.08 -8.98 -0.51
CA LEU A 66 -3.34 -10.07 -1.45
C LEU A 66 -4.74 -9.95 -2.07
N ALA A 67 -5.77 -9.72 -1.26
CA ALA A 67 -7.14 -9.57 -1.75
C ALA A 67 -7.26 -8.39 -2.74
N ILE A 68 -6.63 -7.26 -2.43
CA ILE A 68 -6.59 -6.09 -3.31
C ILE A 68 -5.80 -6.41 -4.59
N TYR A 69 -4.66 -7.11 -4.47
CA TYR A 69 -3.85 -7.54 -5.62
C TYR A 69 -4.69 -8.38 -6.60
N GLU A 70 -5.41 -9.36 -6.08
CA GLU A 70 -6.29 -10.21 -6.89
C GLU A 70 -7.43 -9.41 -7.54
N ALA A 71 -8.03 -8.46 -6.82
CA ALA A 71 -9.07 -7.59 -7.36
C ALA A 71 -8.56 -6.71 -8.51
N VAL A 72 -7.35 -6.13 -8.38
CA VAL A 72 -6.71 -5.35 -9.46
C VAL A 72 -6.40 -6.23 -10.66
N LYS A 73 -5.87 -7.46 -10.43
CA LYS A 73 -5.63 -8.43 -11.52
C LYS A 73 -6.91 -8.81 -12.26
N ALA A 74 -8.01 -8.97 -11.53
CA ALA A 74 -9.30 -9.35 -12.11
C ALA A 74 -9.83 -8.32 -13.12
N VAL A 75 -9.53 -7.02 -12.93
CA VAL A 75 -9.89 -5.95 -13.87
C VAL A 75 -8.81 -5.67 -14.92
N GLY A 76 -7.76 -6.52 -14.99
CA GLY A 76 -6.70 -6.43 -15.99
C GLY A 76 -5.56 -5.48 -15.65
N GLY A 77 -5.48 -4.95 -14.42
CA GLY A 77 -4.37 -4.13 -13.95
C GLY A 77 -3.10 -4.94 -13.70
N GLU A 78 -1.97 -4.24 -13.57
CA GLU A 78 -0.64 -4.77 -13.26
C GLU A 78 -0.18 -4.31 -11.87
N PRO A 79 -0.66 -4.96 -10.78
CA PRO A 79 -0.37 -4.53 -9.43
C PRO A 79 1.03 -4.95 -8.97
N VAL A 80 1.65 -4.08 -8.16
CA VAL A 80 2.81 -4.38 -7.34
C VAL A 80 2.56 -3.89 -5.92
N ILE A 81 3.08 -4.59 -4.92
CA ILE A 81 3.06 -4.12 -3.54
C ILE A 81 4.40 -3.42 -3.28
N ALA A 82 4.39 -2.17 -2.85
CA ALA A 82 5.62 -1.42 -2.65
C ALA A 82 5.58 -0.59 -1.36
N GLU A 83 6.71 -0.58 -0.65
CA GLU A 83 6.87 0.16 0.60
C GLU A 83 8.29 0.68 0.77
N SER A 84 8.43 1.82 1.45
CA SER A 84 9.66 2.19 2.16
C SER A 84 9.33 2.45 3.63
N SER A 85 9.80 1.58 4.51
CA SER A 85 9.64 1.73 5.96
C SER A 85 10.24 3.05 6.46
N ALA A 86 9.91 3.46 7.68
CA ALA A 86 10.39 4.69 8.29
C ALA A 86 11.93 4.84 8.20
N ALA A 87 12.41 6.07 8.28
CA ALA A 87 13.84 6.36 8.35
C ALA A 87 14.50 5.53 9.47
N GLY A 88 15.63 4.88 9.15
CA GLY A 88 16.32 3.99 10.10
C GLY A 88 15.73 2.59 10.25
N ALA A 89 14.55 2.29 9.70
CA ALA A 89 14.01 0.93 9.68
C ALA A 89 14.51 0.18 8.44
N ASP A 90 14.85 -1.10 8.62
CA ASP A 90 15.14 -2.04 7.54
C ASP A 90 13.83 -2.51 6.93
N THR A 91 13.58 -2.13 5.68
CA THR A 91 12.34 -2.46 4.98
C THR A 91 12.25 -3.95 4.65
N GLU A 92 13.35 -4.59 4.22
CA GLU A 92 13.38 -6.03 3.92
C GLU A 92 13.08 -6.86 5.18
N LEU A 93 13.70 -6.51 6.29
CA LEU A 93 13.41 -7.16 7.56
C LEU A 93 11.94 -6.95 7.96
N THR A 94 11.40 -5.76 7.74
CA THR A 94 9.99 -5.45 8.05
C THR A 94 9.05 -6.26 7.16
N ILE A 95 9.31 -6.34 5.85
CA ILE A 95 8.58 -7.19 4.90
C ILE A 95 8.54 -8.64 5.39
N ALA A 96 9.70 -9.20 5.75
CA ALA A 96 9.80 -10.57 6.24
C ALA A 96 9.03 -10.79 7.56
N LYS A 97 9.23 -9.91 8.55
CA LYS A 97 8.58 -10.01 9.87
C LYS A 97 7.06 -9.78 9.82
N CYS A 98 6.58 -8.99 8.85
CA CYS A 98 5.15 -8.80 8.61
C CYS A 98 4.49 -9.92 7.80
N GLY A 99 5.26 -10.95 7.39
CA GLY A 99 4.76 -12.12 6.68
C GLY A 99 4.57 -11.91 5.17
N TYR A 100 5.03 -10.79 4.60
CA TYR A 100 4.91 -10.52 3.16
C TYR A 100 5.80 -11.43 2.30
N GLN A 101 6.71 -12.20 2.90
CA GLN A 101 7.47 -13.24 2.20
C GLN A 101 6.54 -14.30 1.61
N GLU A 102 5.42 -14.60 2.26
CA GLU A 102 4.36 -15.49 1.73
C GLU A 102 3.85 -15.06 0.34
N LEU A 103 3.82 -13.75 0.07
CA LEU A 103 3.42 -13.22 -1.23
C LEU A 103 4.52 -13.40 -2.27
N ARG A 104 5.78 -13.14 -1.90
CA ARG A 104 6.93 -13.34 -2.78
C ARG A 104 7.07 -14.82 -3.18
N ASP A 105 6.84 -15.73 -2.25
CA ASP A 105 6.90 -17.18 -2.49
C ASP A 105 5.81 -17.65 -3.47
N LYS A 106 4.72 -16.89 -3.57
CA LYS A 106 3.64 -17.07 -4.56
C LYS A 106 3.89 -16.33 -5.89
N GLY A 107 5.07 -15.70 -6.06
CA GLY A 107 5.42 -14.94 -7.26
C GLY A 107 4.78 -13.56 -7.34
N ILE A 108 4.21 -13.05 -6.24
CA ILE A 108 3.63 -11.70 -6.18
C ILE A 108 4.74 -10.69 -5.89
N PRO A 109 4.89 -9.62 -6.70
CA PRO A 109 5.93 -8.63 -6.49
C PRO A 109 5.68 -7.82 -5.22
N VAL A 110 6.60 -7.95 -4.26
CA VAL A 110 6.68 -7.11 -3.05
C VAL A 110 8.03 -6.41 -3.07
N ILE A 111 8.02 -5.11 -3.24
CA ILE A 111 9.20 -4.28 -3.53
C ILE A 111 9.56 -3.45 -2.29
N ASP A 112 10.80 -3.60 -1.83
CA ASP A 112 11.42 -2.61 -0.96
C ASP A 112 11.95 -1.45 -1.82
N LEU A 113 11.29 -0.32 -1.75
CA LEU A 113 11.66 0.86 -2.52
C LEU A 113 13.06 1.40 -2.16
N LYS A 114 13.58 1.12 -0.97
CA LYS A 114 14.91 1.58 -0.52
C LYS A 114 16.07 0.81 -1.15
N GLN A 115 15.82 -0.31 -1.83
CA GLN A 115 16.89 -1.06 -2.48
C GLN A 115 17.57 -0.21 -3.55
N LYS A 116 18.90 -0.41 -3.72
CA LYS A 116 19.73 0.45 -4.56
C LYS A 116 19.38 0.38 -6.05
N GLU A 117 18.83 -0.73 -6.48
CA GLU A 117 18.37 -0.99 -7.85
C GLU A 117 17.11 -0.22 -8.22
N ASN A 118 16.36 0.29 -7.25
CA ASN A 118 15.19 1.12 -7.50
C ASN A 118 15.60 2.55 -7.82
N ALA A 119 15.46 2.94 -9.08
CA ALA A 119 15.84 4.24 -9.57
C ALA A 119 15.03 5.35 -8.87
N ARG A 120 15.74 6.40 -8.47
CA ARG A 120 15.17 7.59 -7.81
C ARG A 120 14.99 8.69 -8.83
N CYS A 121 13.95 9.49 -8.64
CA CYS A 121 13.68 10.65 -9.50
C CYS A 121 13.15 11.82 -8.69
N THR A 122 13.17 13.00 -9.31
CA THR A 122 12.52 14.19 -8.79
C THR A 122 11.32 14.51 -9.68
N VAL A 123 10.19 14.82 -9.05
CA VAL A 123 8.94 15.18 -9.72
C VAL A 123 8.59 16.61 -9.36
N ASP A 124 8.27 17.42 -10.35
CA ASP A 124 7.76 18.77 -10.15
C ASP A 124 6.30 18.74 -9.68
N ILE A 125 5.99 19.60 -8.71
CA ILE A 125 4.61 19.77 -8.20
C ILE A 125 4.08 21.08 -8.79
N GLU A 126 3.16 20.97 -9.72
CA GLU A 126 2.49 22.12 -10.29
C GLU A 126 1.66 22.84 -9.22
N ASN A 127 1.89 24.14 -9.09
CA ASN A 127 1.22 24.98 -8.07
C ASN A 127 1.41 24.53 -6.61
N GLY A 128 2.55 23.91 -6.31
CA GLY A 128 2.87 23.48 -4.95
C GLY A 128 2.95 24.64 -3.96
N VAL A 129 2.21 24.54 -2.85
CA VAL A 129 2.14 25.62 -1.83
C VAL A 129 3.35 25.58 -0.90
N VAL A 130 3.86 24.40 -0.56
CA VAL A 130 4.98 24.19 0.36
C VAL A 130 6.23 23.74 -0.38
N PHE A 131 6.06 22.79 -1.31
CA PHE A 131 7.14 22.23 -2.10
C PHE A 131 6.79 22.31 -3.58
N ASN A 132 7.75 22.73 -4.40
CA ASN A 132 7.62 22.72 -5.85
C ASN A 132 8.16 21.43 -6.48
N LYS A 133 8.87 20.63 -5.69
CA LYS A 133 9.47 19.36 -6.12
C LYS A 133 9.43 18.35 -4.98
N ILE A 134 9.31 17.07 -5.33
CA ILE A 134 9.46 15.95 -4.41
C ILE A 134 10.45 14.93 -4.99
N ASN A 135 11.19 14.26 -4.12
CA ASN A 135 11.99 13.11 -4.50
C ASN A 135 11.20 11.83 -4.22
N THR A 136 11.22 10.93 -5.18
CA THR A 136 10.50 9.66 -5.14
C THR A 136 11.26 8.60 -5.95
N TRP A 137 10.61 7.51 -6.28
CA TRP A 137 11.15 6.47 -7.16
C TRP A 137 10.45 6.49 -8.52
N GLU A 138 11.16 6.08 -9.57
CA GLU A 138 10.59 5.99 -10.91
C GLU A 138 9.36 5.09 -10.96
N LEU A 139 9.35 3.99 -10.20
CA LEU A 139 8.17 3.13 -10.05
C LEU A 139 6.93 3.91 -9.59
N VAL A 140 7.11 4.88 -8.69
CA VAL A 140 6.01 5.71 -8.15
C VAL A 140 5.60 6.78 -9.16
N ARG A 141 6.57 7.40 -9.86
CA ARG A 141 6.29 8.38 -10.93
C ARG A 141 5.52 7.76 -12.09
N ASP A 142 5.87 6.52 -12.45
CA ASP A 142 5.41 5.85 -13.68
C ASP A 142 4.20 4.94 -13.46
N CYS A 143 3.63 4.92 -12.24
CA CYS A 143 2.39 4.19 -11.99
C CYS A 143 1.17 5.00 -12.44
N ASP A 144 0.12 4.30 -12.87
CA ASP A 144 -1.15 4.91 -13.29
C ASP A 144 -2.10 5.12 -12.11
N ALA A 145 -1.95 4.31 -11.05
CA ALA A 145 -2.79 4.41 -9.85
C ALA A 145 -2.07 3.91 -8.59
N ILE A 146 -2.48 4.45 -7.45
CA ILE A 146 -2.01 4.02 -6.12
C ILE A 146 -3.21 3.66 -5.26
N ILE A 147 -3.22 2.44 -4.73
CA ILE A 147 -4.17 2.01 -3.70
C ILE A 147 -3.44 2.02 -2.36
N THR A 148 -3.76 3.00 -1.52
CA THR A 148 -3.17 3.07 -0.18
C THR A 148 -3.95 2.20 0.80
N VAL A 149 -3.23 1.37 1.57
CA VAL A 149 -3.80 0.41 2.53
C VAL A 149 -3.27 0.72 3.94
N PRO A 150 -3.69 1.85 4.53
CA PRO A 150 -3.21 2.28 5.83
C PRO A 150 -3.77 1.44 6.97
N VAL A 151 -3.10 1.52 8.12
CA VAL A 151 -3.68 1.13 9.41
C VAL A 151 -4.13 2.40 10.13
N MET A 152 -5.39 2.42 10.58
CA MET A 152 -5.86 3.52 11.42
C MET A 152 -5.29 3.37 12.82
N LYS A 153 -4.40 4.27 13.20
CA LYS A 153 -3.72 4.28 14.50
C LYS A 153 -3.29 5.69 14.89
N THR A 154 -3.03 5.90 16.16
CA THR A 154 -2.44 7.15 16.66
C THR A 154 -1.02 7.37 16.13
N HIS A 155 -0.59 8.61 16.10
CA HIS A 155 0.76 9.02 15.71
C HIS A 155 1.21 10.21 16.54
N ASP A 156 2.45 10.19 16.98
CA ASP A 156 3.05 11.20 17.88
C ASP A 156 3.12 12.61 17.28
N GLN A 157 3.32 12.73 15.97
CA GLN A 157 3.48 14.01 15.28
C GLN A 157 2.24 14.46 14.51
N THR A 158 1.43 13.52 14.00
CA THR A 158 0.28 13.81 13.14
C THR A 158 -1.05 13.38 13.75
N GLU A 159 -1.06 13.08 15.05
CA GLU A 159 -2.18 12.57 15.84
C GLU A 159 -2.73 11.24 15.33
N VAL A 160 -2.92 11.11 14.02
CA VAL A 160 -3.52 9.93 13.38
C VAL A 160 -2.74 9.51 12.14
N THR A 161 -2.63 8.20 11.93
CA THR A 161 -2.17 7.58 10.69
C THR A 161 -3.38 7.11 9.88
N LEU A 162 -3.50 7.63 8.66
CA LEU A 162 -4.53 7.28 7.67
C LEU A 162 -3.93 7.32 6.26
N GLY A 163 -4.77 7.34 5.22
CA GLY A 163 -4.36 7.27 3.83
C GLY A 163 -3.30 8.29 3.43
N MET A 164 -3.53 9.57 3.74
CA MET A 164 -2.60 10.65 3.39
C MET A 164 -1.23 10.47 4.06
N LYS A 165 -1.20 10.19 5.37
CA LYS A 165 0.05 9.95 6.12
C LYS A 165 0.77 8.70 5.62
N ASN A 166 0.03 7.67 5.20
CA ASN A 166 0.62 6.44 4.66
C ASN A 166 1.40 6.69 3.37
N LEU A 167 0.99 7.66 2.54
CA LEU A 167 1.67 7.99 1.28
C LEU A 167 3.09 8.56 1.48
N LYS A 168 3.44 9.03 2.70
CA LYS A 168 4.81 9.50 2.99
C LYS A 168 5.87 8.44 2.68
N GLY A 169 5.57 7.14 2.85
CA GLY A 169 6.47 6.06 2.47
C GLY A 169 6.68 5.89 0.95
N LEU A 170 6.15 6.78 0.12
CA LEU A 170 6.46 6.88 -1.32
C LEU A 170 7.34 8.10 -1.63
N LEU A 171 7.81 8.81 -0.61
CA LEU A 171 8.69 9.98 -0.74
C LEU A 171 10.06 9.64 -0.16
N ILE A 172 11.10 10.19 -0.80
CA ILE A 172 12.48 10.13 -0.32
C ILE A 172 12.74 11.40 0.48
N ASP A 173 13.20 11.24 1.72
CA ASP A 173 13.59 12.35 2.60
C ASP A 173 14.92 12.99 2.15
#